data_8d80bb95870d49e13cc513aaa19e6404
#
_entry.id   8d80bb95870d49e13cc513aaa19e6404
#
_cell.length_a   1.000
_cell.length_b   1.000
_cell.length_c   1.000
_cell.angle_alpha   90.00
_cell.angle_beta   90.00
_cell.angle_gamma   90.00
#
_symmetry.space_group_name_H-M   'P 1'
#
loop_
_entity.id
_entity.type
_entity.pdbx_description
1 polymer ?
#
loop_
_entity_poly.entity_id
_entity_poly.type
_entity_poly.pdbx_seq_one_letter_code
_entity_poly.pdbx_strand_id
1 'polypeptide(L)'
;MFGGALIGARVVPINARFKDRELAYLIENADLTTLLTSDIVDQHTDYVEILDSCLPGLSAASDPTALGLDLAPKLKSVVMLGNSSPAGMVDRERFESLAGSVTDEDVHRLRTRIAIRDIAMMMYTSGTTADPKGCPTTHEALVRTAVTGCRNCFELTTEDRFWDPLPLFHMSAIL
;
A
#
# COMPACT_ATOMS: atom_id res chain seq x y z
N MET A 1 -3.01 -3.30 4.73
CA MET A 1 -2.25 -4.24 3.90
C MET A 1 -3.03 -5.52 3.64
N PHE A 2 -3.24 -6.40 4.61
CA PHE A 2 -3.97 -7.67 4.41
C PHE A 2 -5.42 -7.50 3.94
N GLY A 3 -6.13 -6.46 4.40
CA GLY A 3 -7.49 -6.15 3.91
C GLY A 3 -7.55 -5.90 2.41
N GLY A 4 -6.55 -5.21 1.84
CA GLY A 4 -6.46 -5.02 0.39
C GLY A 4 -6.25 -6.34 -0.35
N ALA A 5 -5.31 -7.17 0.12
CA ALA A 5 -5.08 -8.49 -0.46
C ALA A 5 -6.33 -9.39 -0.35
N LEU A 6 -7.09 -9.29 0.76
CA LEU A 6 -8.32 -10.05 0.99
C LEU A 6 -9.42 -9.78 -0.05
N ILE A 7 -9.43 -8.60 -0.66
CA ILE A 7 -10.40 -8.22 -1.71
C ILE A 7 -9.80 -8.28 -3.13
N GLY A 8 -8.59 -8.82 -3.28
CA GLY A 8 -7.90 -8.99 -4.55
C GLY A 8 -7.14 -7.75 -5.06
N ALA A 9 -6.99 -6.73 -4.24
CA ALA A 9 -6.13 -5.61 -4.57
C ALA A 9 -4.65 -6.05 -4.46
N ARG A 10 -3.84 -5.69 -5.45
CA ARG A 10 -2.39 -5.86 -5.40
C ARG A 10 -1.80 -4.80 -4.51
N VAL A 11 -1.39 -5.19 -3.32
CA VAL A 11 -0.86 -4.26 -2.32
C VAL A 11 0.62 -3.97 -2.59
N VAL A 12 0.99 -2.70 -2.59
CA VAL A 12 2.37 -2.26 -2.79
C VAL A 12 2.85 -1.50 -1.54
N PRO A 13 3.51 -2.18 -0.60
CA PRO A 13 4.11 -1.50 0.55
C PRO A 13 5.27 -0.62 0.09
N ILE A 14 5.20 0.66 0.41
CA ILE A 14 6.17 1.64 -0.05
C ILE A 14 7.18 1.91 1.07
N ASN A 15 8.47 1.96 0.71
CA ASN A 15 9.53 2.34 1.63
C ASN A 15 9.33 3.80 2.06
N ALA A 16 9.10 3.99 3.35
CA ALA A 16 8.89 5.31 3.96
C ALA A 16 10.09 6.27 3.82
N ARG A 17 11.26 5.78 3.37
CA ARG A 17 12.46 6.58 3.14
C ARG A 17 12.62 7.04 1.68
N PHE A 18 11.74 6.60 0.78
CA PHE A 18 11.79 7.04 -0.60
C PHE A 18 11.57 8.55 -0.69
N LYS A 19 12.33 9.18 -1.58
CA LYS A 19 12.22 10.59 -1.91
C LYS A 19 11.43 10.75 -3.22
N ASP A 20 11.21 11.97 -3.61
CA ASP A 20 10.36 12.38 -4.72
C ASP A 20 10.56 11.55 -6.00
N ARG A 21 11.81 11.39 -6.44
CA ARG A 21 12.13 10.64 -7.67
C ARG A 21 11.76 9.15 -7.56
N GLU A 22 12.12 8.52 -6.46
CA GLU A 22 11.88 7.10 -6.25
C GLU A 22 10.39 6.83 -6.09
N LEU A 23 9.68 7.72 -5.39
CA LEU A 23 8.26 7.62 -5.16
C LEU A 23 7.47 7.84 -6.47
N ALA A 24 7.81 8.87 -7.26
CA ALA A 24 7.20 9.12 -8.56
C ALA A 24 7.36 7.90 -9.48
N TYR A 25 8.59 7.38 -9.59
CA TYR A 25 8.86 6.18 -10.37
C TYR A 25 8.02 4.98 -9.92
N LEU A 26 7.93 4.75 -8.61
CA LEU A 26 7.16 3.61 -8.07
C LEU A 26 5.67 3.75 -8.35
N ILE A 27 5.10 4.94 -8.17
CA ILE A 27 3.67 5.20 -8.41
C ILE A 27 3.30 4.86 -9.86
N GLU A 28 4.12 5.31 -10.82
CA GLU A 28 3.93 5.03 -12.24
C GLU A 28 4.18 3.57 -12.56
N ASN A 29 5.34 3.01 -12.16
CA ASN A 29 5.77 1.65 -12.49
C ASN A 29 4.85 0.57 -11.91
N ALA A 30 4.31 0.80 -10.71
CA ALA A 30 3.36 -0.13 -10.07
C ALA A 30 1.92 0.03 -10.58
N ASP A 31 1.65 0.98 -11.46
CA ASP A 31 0.28 1.29 -11.91
C ASP A 31 -0.67 1.55 -10.72
N LEU A 32 -0.22 2.32 -9.74
CA LEU A 32 -1.03 2.57 -8.56
C LEU A 32 -2.34 3.28 -8.91
N THR A 33 -3.43 2.79 -8.36
CA THR A 33 -4.76 3.39 -8.52
C THR A 33 -5.19 4.16 -7.27
N THR A 34 -4.73 3.73 -6.11
CA THR A 34 -5.01 4.39 -4.82
C THR A 34 -3.74 4.35 -3.98
N LEU A 35 -3.37 5.48 -3.41
CA LEU A 35 -2.25 5.61 -2.48
C LEU A 35 -2.79 5.98 -1.09
N LEU A 36 -2.36 5.27 -0.07
CA LEU A 36 -2.68 5.58 1.33
C LEU A 36 -1.46 6.18 2.01
N THR A 37 -1.62 7.30 2.68
CA THR A 37 -0.57 7.98 3.43
C THR A 37 -1.08 8.44 4.80
N SER A 38 -0.19 8.96 5.64
CA SER A 38 -0.52 9.46 6.97
C SER A 38 0.45 10.56 7.39
N ASP A 39 -0.01 11.45 8.24
CA ASP A 39 0.77 12.53 8.88
C ASP A 39 1.29 12.17 10.28
N ILE A 40 1.19 10.90 10.70
CA ILE A 40 1.59 10.47 12.06
C ILE A 40 3.07 10.75 12.36
N VAL A 41 3.91 10.83 11.34
CA VAL A 41 5.35 11.05 11.44
C VAL A 41 5.81 12.36 10.79
N ASP A 42 4.92 13.32 10.58
CA ASP A 42 5.18 14.59 9.92
C ASP A 42 6.32 15.38 10.54
N GLN A 43 6.50 15.31 11.85
CA GLN A 43 7.64 15.87 12.58
C GLN A 43 9.01 15.35 12.10
N HIS A 44 9.04 14.21 11.39
CA HIS A 44 10.27 13.61 10.84
C HIS A 44 10.27 13.59 9.31
N THR A 45 9.11 13.44 8.69
CA THR A 45 8.97 13.35 7.23
C THR A 45 7.58 13.82 6.83
N ASP A 46 7.53 14.94 6.12
CA ASP A 46 6.28 15.47 5.55
C ASP A 46 5.98 14.75 4.23
N TYR A 47 5.10 13.77 4.31
CA TYR A 47 4.66 13.02 3.12
C TYR A 47 3.73 13.83 2.22
N VAL A 48 3.06 14.87 2.74
CA VAL A 48 2.23 15.77 1.91
C VAL A 48 3.11 16.57 0.98
N GLU A 49 4.19 17.16 1.52
CA GLU A 49 5.17 17.90 0.73
C GLU A 49 5.84 17.01 -0.32
N ILE A 50 6.26 15.80 0.06
CA ILE A 50 6.88 14.84 -0.86
C ILE A 50 5.91 14.45 -1.99
N LEU A 51 4.64 14.17 -1.66
CA LEU A 51 3.64 13.79 -2.66
C LEU A 51 3.29 14.95 -3.60
N ASP A 52 3.18 16.16 -3.09
CA ASP A 52 2.92 17.35 -3.92
C ASP A 52 4.08 17.66 -4.86
N SER A 53 5.32 17.42 -4.39
CA SER A 53 6.53 17.54 -5.21
C SER A 53 6.59 16.48 -6.31
N CYS A 54 6.29 15.22 -6.03
CA CYS A 54 6.41 14.14 -7.01
C CYS A 54 5.17 13.96 -7.90
N LEU A 55 4.04 14.54 -7.53
CA LEU A 55 2.76 14.50 -8.26
C LEU A 55 2.25 15.93 -8.56
N PRO A 56 2.89 16.66 -9.47
CA PRO A 56 2.48 18.01 -9.81
C PRO A 56 1.00 18.09 -10.18
N GLY A 57 0.29 19.04 -9.57
CA GLY A 57 -1.16 19.20 -9.72
C GLY A 57 -2.01 18.45 -8.73
N LEU A 58 -1.44 17.68 -7.80
CA LEU A 58 -2.18 16.97 -6.76
C LEU A 58 -3.00 17.95 -5.91
N SER A 59 -2.35 18.96 -5.33
CA SER A 59 -3.00 19.98 -4.49
C SER A 59 -4.01 20.86 -5.23
N ALA A 60 -3.90 20.94 -6.56
CA ALA A 60 -4.82 21.69 -7.42
C ALA A 60 -6.01 20.84 -7.94
N ALA A 61 -6.06 19.55 -7.63
CA ALA A 61 -7.10 18.67 -8.11
C ALA A 61 -8.48 19.04 -7.51
N SER A 62 -9.46 19.26 -8.37
CA SER A 62 -10.81 19.63 -7.98
C SER A 62 -11.62 18.45 -7.41
N ASP A 63 -11.34 17.23 -7.84
CA ASP A 63 -11.95 16.01 -7.32
C ASP A 63 -10.88 15.04 -6.82
N PRO A 64 -10.67 14.92 -5.50
CA PRO A 64 -9.67 14.03 -4.93
C PRO A 64 -9.99 12.52 -5.08
N THR A 65 -11.20 12.18 -5.58
CA THR A 65 -11.60 10.79 -5.84
C THR A 65 -11.42 10.37 -7.30
N ALA A 66 -11.12 11.33 -8.17
CA ALA A 66 -10.96 11.12 -9.61
C ALA A 66 -9.77 11.93 -10.17
N LEU A 67 -8.59 11.75 -9.60
CA LEU A 67 -7.37 12.42 -10.02
C LEU A 67 -7.06 12.16 -11.49
N GLY A 68 -6.58 13.19 -12.19
CA GLY A 68 -6.14 13.13 -13.58
C GLY A 68 -4.74 13.72 -13.72
N LEU A 69 -3.74 13.07 -13.10
CA LEU A 69 -2.36 13.56 -13.08
C LEU A 69 -1.55 13.01 -14.25
N ASP A 70 -0.87 13.88 -14.98
CA ASP A 70 -0.09 13.49 -16.17
C ASP A 70 1.02 12.48 -15.86
N LEU A 71 1.71 12.64 -14.72
CA LEU A 71 2.80 11.75 -14.30
C LEU A 71 2.29 10.45 -13.63
N ALA A 72 1.02 10.39 -13.31
CA ALA A 72 0.42 9.20 -12.66
C ALA A 72 -1.01 8.96 -13.20
N PRO A 73 -1.19 8.65 -14.49
CA PRO A 73 -2.51 8.64 -15.14
C PRO A 73 -3.45 7.55 -14.60
N LYS A 74 -2.93 6.54 -13.93
CA LYS A 74 -3.72 5.47 -13.31
C LYS A 74 -4.10 5.78 -11.86
N LEU A 75 -3.43 6.74 -11.22
CA LEU A 75 -3.72 7.13 -9.84
C LEU A 75 -5.05 7.90 -9.80
N LYS A 76 -6.02 7.37 -9.09
CA LYS A 76 -7.37 7.94 -8.96
C LYS A 76 -7.56 8.70 -7.65
N SER A 77 -6.85 8.28 -6.60
CA SER A 77 -6.96 8.93 -5.30
C SER A 77 -5.70 8.78 -4.47
N VAL A 78 -5.42 9.80 -3.69
CA VAL A 78 -4.50 9.77 -2.55
C VAL A 78 -5.34 9.96 -1.30
N VAL A 79 -5.22 9.05 -0.34
CA VAL A 79 -6.01 9.06 0.89
C VAL A 79 -5.10 9.40 2.07
N MET A 80 -5.46 10.42 2.82
CA MET A 80 -4.84 10.79 4.09
C MET A 80 -5.55 10.06 5.23
N LEU A 81 -4.86 9.09 5.84
CA LEU A 81 -5.37 8.34 7.00
C LEU A 81 -5.05 9.01 8.34
N GLY A 82 -4.34 10.14 8.30
CA GLY A 82 -3.99 10.94 9.46
C GLY A 82 -5.09 11.89 9.90
N ASN A 83 -4.68 12.98 10.56
CA ASN A 83 -5.61 13.98 11.10
C ASN A 83 -5.73 15.22 10.21
N SER A 84 -4.83 15.41 9.25
CA SER A 84 -4.88 16.53 8.31
C SER A 84 -5.79 16.24 7.11
N SER A 85 -6.25 17.31 6.47
CA SER A 85 -7.07 17.26 5.24
C SER A 85 -6.38 18.07 4.14
N PRO A 86 -5.27 17.56 3.54
CA PRO A 86 -4.55 18.29 2.52
C PRO A 86 -5.38 18.45 1.24
N ALA A 87 -5.17 19.57 0.54
CA ALA A 87 -5.82 19.79 -0.74
C ALA A 87 -5.47 18.69 -1.75
N GLY A 88 -6.47 18.27 -2.56
CA GLY A 88 -6.31 17.21 -3.57
C GLY A 88 -6.26 15.79 -3.02
N MET A 89 -6.36 15.59 -1.72
CA MET A 89 -6.41 14.28 -1.09
C MET A 89 -7.79 13.99 -0.50
N VAL A 90 -8.14 12.72 -0.43
CA VAL A 90 -9.32 12.25 0.31
C VAL A 90 -8.94 12.18 1.78
N ASP A 91 -9.62 12.93 2.63
CA ASP A 91 -9.39 12.87 4.07
C ASP A 91 -9.94 11.57 4.69
N ARG A 92 -9.56 11.33 5.92
CA ARG A 92 -9.94 10.13 6.67
C ARG A 92 -11.45 10.02 6.85
N GLU A 93 -12.14 11.11 7.20
CA GLU A 93 -13.58 11.08 7.45
C GLU A 93 -14.34 10.68 6.18
N ARG A 94 -14.00 11.28 5.05
CA ARG A 94 -14.57 10.93 3.75
C ARG A 94 -14.26 9.49 3.37
N PHE A 95 -13.02 9.03 3.57
CA PHE A 95 -12.63 7.65 3.28
C PHE A 95 -13.43 6.64 4.13
N GLU A 96 -13.55 6.89 5.44
CA GLU A 96 -14.33 6.04 6.34
C GLU A 96 -15.83 6.07 6.00
N SER A 97 -16.37 7.20 5.56
CA SER A 97 -17.79 7.30 5.14
C SER A 97 -18.10 6.41 3.93
N LEU A 98 -17.15 6.21 3.03
CA LEU A 98 -17.34 5.33 1.88
C LEU A 98 -17.52 3.86 2.29
N ALA A 99 -16.98 3.45 3.42
CA ALA A 99 -17.15 2.10 3.95
C ALA A 99 -18.61 1.79 4.27
N GLY A 100 -19.40 2.79 4.65
CA GLY A 100 -20.84 2.62 4.90
C GLY A 100 -21.68 2.20 3.68
N SER A 101 -21.15 2.37 2.48
CA SER A 101 -21.77 1.92 1.22
C SER A 101 -21.41 0.50 0.80
N VAL A 102 -20.49 -0.15 1.51
CA VAL A 102 -19.96 -1.49 1.20
C VAL A 102 -20.52 -2.49 2.20
N THR A 103 -21.19 -3.52 1.74
CA THR A 103 -21.74 -4.58 2.60
C THR A 103 -20.74 -5.72 2.83
N ASP A 104 -20.95 -6.50 3.89
CA ASP A 104 -20.18 -7.73 4.12
C ASP A 104 -20.30 -8.72 2.94
N GLU A 105 -21.47 -8.74 2.28
CA GLU A 105 -21.72 -9.58 1.10
C GLU A 105 -20.87 -9.11 -0.09
N ASP A 106 -20.67 -7.80 -0.28
CA ASP A 106 -19.79 -7.27 -1.32
C ASP A 106 -18.35 -7.71 -1.09
N VAL A 107 -17.87 -7.61 0.15
CA VAL A 107 -16.54 -8.08 0.53
C VAL A 107 -16.41 -9.59 0.33
N HIS A 108 -17.43 -10.35 0.76
CA HIS A 108 -17.45 -11.81 0.58
C HIS A 108 -17.38 -12.20 -0.90
N ARG A 109 -18.18 -11.54 -1.74
CA ARG A 109 -18.20 -11.77 -3.19
C ARG A 109 -16.85 -11.48 -3.85
N LEU A 110 -16.14 -10.44 -3.42
CA LEU A 110 -14.79 -10.14 -3.94
C LEU A 110 -13.81 -11.23 -3.53
N ARG A 111 -13.73 -11.55 -2.24
CA ARG A 111 -12.74 -12.51 -1.74
C ARG A 111 -12.90 -13.92 -2.30
N THR A 112 -14.12 -14.34 -2.65
CA THR A 112 -14.38 -15.69 -3.23
C THR A 112 -13.94 -15.81 -4.70
N ARG A 113 -13.62 -14.70 -5.35
CA ARG A 113 -13.12 -14.68 -6.74
C ARG A 113 -11.60 -14.75 -6.83
N ILE A 114 -10.91 -14.61 -5.71
CA ILE A 114 -9.45 -14.58 -5.68
C ILE A 114 -8.90 -15.99 -5.77
N ALA A 115 -8.03 -16.21 -6.74
CA ALA A 115 -7.29 -17.46 -6.87
C ALA A 115 -5.99 -17.41 -6.06
N ILE A 116 -5.53 -18.56 -5.57
CA ILE A 116 -4.30 -18.67 -4.79
C ILE A 116 -3.05 -18.19 -5.54
N ARG A 117 -3.10 -18.18 -6.87
CA ARG A 117 -2.01 -17.72 -7.75
C ARG A 117 -2.13 -16.25 -8.17
N ASP A 118 -3.20 -15.57 -7.77
CA ASP A 118 -3.29 -14.14 -7.99
C ASP A 118 -2.22 -13.41 -7.18
N ILE A 119 -1.79 -12.27 -7.68
CA ILE A 119 -0.79 -11.43 -7.01
C ILE A 119 -1.46 -10.73 -5.84
N ALA A 120 -1.01 -11.04 -4.62
CA ALA A 120 -1.45 -10.39 -3.40
C ALA A 120 -0.66 -9.12 -3.10
N MET A 121 0.63 -9.13 -3.44
CA MET A 121 1.54 -8.06 -3.05
C MET A 121 2.64 -7.86 -4.09
N MET A 122 3.13 -6.63 -4.21
CA MET A 122 4.32 -6.33 -4.99
C MET A 122 5.29 -5.51 -4.13
N MET A 123 6.44 -6.11 -3.85
CA MET A 123 7.50 -5.48 -3.07
C MET A 123 8.56 -4.91 -4.00
N TYR A 124 9.09 -3.73 -3.65
CA TYR A 124 10.17 -3.12 -4.41
C TYR A 124 11.52 -3.37 -3.75
N THR A 125 12.46 -3.90 -4.51
CA THR A 125 13.84 -4.10 -4.04
C THR A 125 14.62 -2.80 -4.15
N SER A 126 15.43 -2.48 -3.15
CA SER A 126 16.39 -1.38 -3.22
C SER A 126 17.54 -1.77 -4.16
N GLY A 127 17.52 -1.27 -5.38
CA GLY A 127 18.66 -1.36 -6.28
C GLY A 127 19.75 -0.36 -5.87
N THR A 128 21.01 -0.77 -5.80
CA THR A 128 22.12 0.15 -5.49
C THR A 128 22.56 0.99 -6.70
N THR A 129 22.16 0.63 -7.90
CA THR A 129 22.65 1.23 -9.16
C THR A 129 21.59 1.47 -10.24
N ALA A 130 20.34 1.08 -10.01
CA ALA A 130 19.23 1.21 -10.94
C ALA A 130 17.93 1.47 -10.18
N ASP A 131 16.87 1.85 -10.90
CA ASP A 131 15.55 2.03 -10.31
C ASP A 131 15.06 0.75 -9.61
N PRO A 132 14.29 0.90 -8.51
CA PRO A 132 13.75 -0.23 -7.77
C PRO A 132 12.95 -1.18 -8.66
N LYS A 133 13.07 -2.49 -8.44
CA LYS A 133 12.34 -3.51 -9.21
C LYS A 133 11.17 -4.05 -8.42
N GLY A 134 9.98 -4.02 -9.02
CA GLY A 134 8.79 -4.64 -8.45
C GLY A 134 8.85 -6.16 -8.51
N CYS A 135 8.71 -6.81 -7.36
CA CYS A 135 8.70 -8.26 -7.19
C CYS A 135 7.29 -8.71 -6.82
N PRO A 136 6.45 -9.15 -7.79
CA PRO A 136 5.11 -9.61 -7.50
C PRO A 136 5.14 -10.94 -6.74
N THR A 137 4.31 -11.05 -5.71
CA THR A 137 4.20 -12.22 -4.85
C THR A 137 2.75 -12.68 -4.78
N THR A 138 2.50 -13.95 -5.04
CA THR A 138 1.16 -14.54 -5.03
C THR A 138 0.67 -14.83 -3.61
N HIS A 139 -0.64 -14.98 -3.44
CA HIS A 139 -1.24 -15.44 -2.17
C HIS A 139 -0.63 -16.77 -1.72
N GLU A 140 -0.45 -17.72 -2.66
CA GLU A 140 0.17 -19.01 -2.37
C GLU A 140 1.58 -18.86 -1.79
N ALA A 141 2.43 -18.05 -2.43
CA ALA A 141 3.79 -17.85 -1.98
C ALA A 141 3.87 -17.25 -0.57
N LEU A 142 3.07 -16.21 -0.30
CA LEU A 142 2.99 -15.59 1.03
C LEU A 142 2.59 -16.59 2.10
N VAL A 143 1.46 -17.28 1.90
CA VAL A 143 0.92 -18.20 2.90
C VAL A 143 1.86 -19.39 3.12
N ARG A 144 2.42 -19.98 2.05
CA ARG A 144 3.34 -21.12 2.18
C ARG A 144 4.59 -20.74 2.95
N THR A 145 5.19 -19.59 2.63
CA THR A 145 6.41 -19.16 3.32
C THR A 145 6.15 -18.87 4.78
N ALA A 146 5.07 -18.13 5.08
CA ALA A 146 4.69 -17.83 6.47
C ALA A 146 4.42 -19.11 7.28
N VAL A 147 3.63 -20.05 6.74
CA VAL A 147 3.33 -21.32 7.43
C VAL A 147 4.59 -22.16 7.63
N THR A 148 5.48 -22.21 6.63
CA THR A 148 6.75 -22.95 6.75
C THR A 148 7.65 -22.32 7.80
N GLY A 149 7.79 -20.98 7.80
CA GLY A 149 8.55 -20.26 8.81
C GLY A 149 8.01 -20.50 10.22
N CYS A 150 6.71 -20.28 10.43
CA CYS A 150 6.09 -20.45 11.73
C CYS A 150 6.22 -21.88 12.27
N ARG A 151 5.95 -22.89 11.44
CA ARG A 151 5.90 -24.30 11.89
C ARG A 151 7.26 -24.96 11.97
N ASN A 152 8.10 -24.74 10.95
CA ASN A 152 9.32 -25.56 10.79
C ASN A 152 10.60 -24.82 11.21
N CYS A 153 10.58 -23.48 11.24
CA CYS A 153 11.78 -22.72 11.62
C CYS A 153 11.67 -22.17 13.04
N PHE A 154 10.48 -21.66 13.42
CA PHE A 154 10.28 -21.03 14.74
C PHE A 154 9.45 -21.87 15.69
N GLU A 155 8.81 -22.95 15.20
CA GLU A 155 7.95 -23.85 15.99
C GLU A 155 6.87 -23.11 16.80
N LEU A 156 6.31 -22.01 16.21
CA LEU A 156 5.35 -21.15 16.88
C LEU A 156 4.03 -21.87 17.15
N THR A 157 3.47 -21.57 18.31
CA THR A 157 2.18 -22.04 18.79
C THR A 157 1.20 -20.88 18.98
N THR A 158 -0.05 -21.15 19.33
CA THR A 158 -1.05 -20.12 19.64
C THR A 158 -0.76 -19.35 20.93
N GLU A 159 0.13 -19.87 21.78
CA GLU A 159 0.53 -19.24 23.05
C GLU A 159 1.67 -18.24 22.87
N ASP A 160 2.37 -18.29 21.73
CA ASP A 160 3.51 -17.45 21.46
C ASP A 160 3.07 -16.04 21.08
N ARG A 161 3.92 -15.07 21.44
CA ARG A 161 3.80 -13.67 21.05
C ARG A 161 5.03 -13.28 20.25
N PHE A 162 4.80 -12.98 18.98
CA PHE A 162 5.88 -12.58 18.08
C PHE A 162 5.97 -11.06 18.00
N TRP A 163 7.16 -10.51 18.23
CA TRP A 163 7.47 -9.11 18.01
C TRP A 163 8.32 -8.97 16.75
N ASP A 164 7.79 -8.24 15.77
CA ASP A 164 8.49 -7.96 14.53
C ASP A 164 8.99 -6.50 14.53
N PRO A 165 10.31 -6.28 14.63
CA PRO A 165 10.92 -4.95 14.57
C PRO A 165 11.15 -4.46 13.15
N LEU A 166 10.86 -5.27 12.13
CA LEU A 166 11.21 -4.97 10.75
C LEU A 166 10.13 -4.11 10.08
N PRO A 167 10.52 -3.20 9.18
CA PRO A 167 9.56 -2.39 8.45
C PRO A 167 8.70 -3.24 7.50
N LEU A 168 7.38 -3.04 7.53
CA LEU A 168 6.42 -3.79 6.71
C LEU A 168 6.55 -3.61 5.19
N PHE A 169 7.47 -2.77 4.71
CA PHE A 169 7.82 -2.70 3.29
C PHE A 169 8.97 -3.65 2.92
N HIS A 170 9.51 -4.41 3.86
CA HIS A 170 10.45 -5.51 3.62
C HIS A 170 9.75 -6.86 3.71
N MET A 171 10.11 -7.78 2.82
CA MET A 171 9.54 -9.12 2.76
C MET A 171 9.74 -9.88 4.08
N SER A 172 10.86 -9.71 4.74
CA SER A 172 11.18 -10.33 6.03
C SER A 172 10.28 -9.93 7.20
N ALA A 173 9.53 -8.83 7.07
CA ALA A 173 8.54 -8.42 8.05
C ALA A 173 7.13 -8.99 7.76
N ILE A 174 6.94 -9.60 6.61
CA ILE A 174 5.63 -10.09 6.14
C ILE A 174 5.58 -11.62 6.15
N LEU A 175 6.73 -12.25 6.01
CA LEU A 175 6.92 -13.70 5.96
C LEU A 175 7.49 -14.25 7.25
#